data_caa388ca834ae23856435ec21c22dda1
#
_entry.id   caa388ca834ae23856435ec21c22dda1
#
_cell.length_a   1.000
_cell.length_b   1.000
_cell.length_c   1.000
_cell.angle_alpha   90.00
_cell.angle_beta   90.00
_cell.angle_gamma   90.00
#
_symmetry.space_group_name_H-M   'P 1'
#
loop_
_entity.id
_entity.type
_entity.pdbx_description
1 polymer ?
#
loop_
_entity_poly.entity_id
_entity_poly.type
_entity_poly.pdbx_seq_one_letter_code
_entity_poly.pdbx_strand_id
1 'polypeptide(L)'
;QEFPGYTLNRAYQSFRQPGSAIEPLTVYTPSFEQNYTPDSIVTDEPIEDGPRNANGTYLGEITVRTAVEKSVNTIAWKLYDQLTPDKGLSYLKAMNFSRISPSDYRLATALGGFTNGVSALEMASGFATIENDGYYRTPTCIVKIEDGNGTVLYDSGQNPVLIYKKNAARMMTDVLKGVITNGTGKGLDLGDMPCAGKTGTTNDQKDGWFVGYTRYYTTSVWVGYDMPKKLQGLMGNTYPGKIWQSFMSKAHEGLEPLEFLPYARISDDLLQQQESGSG
;
A
#
# COMPACT_ATOMS: atom_id res chain seq x y z
N GLN A 1 -34.45 -4.02 -2.21
CA GLN A 1 -34.39 -2.67 -1.63
C GLN A 1 -34.35 -1.68 -2.78
N GLU A 2 -35.36 -0.85 -2.89
CA GLU A 2 -35.32 0.33 -3.75
C GLU A 2 -34.31 1.30 -3.12
N PHE A 3 -33.19 1.56 -3.81
CA PHE A 3 -32.21 2.54 -3.37
C PHE A 3 -32.69 3.92 -3.85
N PRO A 4 -32.92 4.89 -2.96
CA PRO A 4 -33.15 6.26 -3.38
C PRO A 4 -31.92 6.74 -4.18
N GLY A 5 -32.13 7.48 -5.27
CA GLY A 5 -31.15 7.81 -6.30
C GLY A 5 -29.86 8.56 -5.89
N TYR A 6 -29.61 8.75 -4.58
CA TYR A 6 -28.40 9.39 -4.04
C TYR A 6 -27.82 8.54 -2.91
N THR A 7 -27.18 7.42 -3.26
CA THR A 7 -26.47 6.60 -2.28
C THR A 7 -25.00 6.98 -2.22
N LEU A 8 -24.41 6.93 -1.01
CA LEU A 8 -22.98 7.16 -0.80
C LEU A 8 -22.16 6.09 -1.56
N ASN A 9 -21.30 6.54 -2.49
CA ASN A 9 -20.32 5.65 -3.09
C ASN A 9 -19.09 5.54 -2.18
N ARG A 10 -19.03 4.47 -1.42
CA ARG A 10 -17.98 4.26 -0.40
C ARG A 10 -16.60 4.07 -1.00
N ALA A 11 -16.47 3.76 -2.27
CA ALA A 11 -15.17 3.59 -2.90
C ALA A 11 -14.34 4.89 -2.92
N TYR A 12 -14.98 6.05 -3.06
CA TYR A 12 -14.28 7.34 -3.16
C TYR A 12 -14.88 8.46 -2.28
N GLN A 13 -16.05 8.26 -1.68
CA GLN A 13 -16.70 9.26 -0.82
C GLN A 13 -16.57 8.92 0.67
N SER A 14 -16.16 7.69 1.02
CA SER A 14 -15.91 7.28 2.40
C SER A 14 -14.41 7.28 2.66
N PHE A 15 -14.01 8.01 3.71
CA PHE A 15 -12.61 8.15 4.14
C PHE A 15 -12.45 7.48 5.50
N ARG A 16 -11.51 6.54 5.58
CA ARG A 16 -11.31 5.69 6.74
C ARG A 16 -9.83 5.55 7.05
N GLN A 17 -9.50 5.29 8.30
CA GLN A 17 -8.11 5.04 8.70
C GLN A 17 -7.61 3.75 8.07
N PRO A 18 -6.51 3.77 7.30
CA PRO A 18 -6.03 2.60 6.57
C PRO A 18 -5.29 1.59 7.46
N GLY A 19 -4.91 1.98 8.68
CA GLY A 19 -3.99 1.17 9.47
C GLY A 19 -2.69 0.90 8.71
N SER A 20 -2.06 -0.23 8.98
CA SER A 20 -0.79 -0.62 8.34
C SER A 20 -0.86 -0.81 6.81
N ALA A 21 -2.03 -0.76 6.19
CA ALA A 21 -2.14 -0.82 4.73
C ALA A 21 -1.49 0.39 4.04
N ILE A 22 -1.28 1.51 4.74
CA ILE A 22 -0.65 2.71 4.19
C ILE A 22 0.89 2.63 4.14
N GLU A 23 1.50 1.77 4.97
CA GLU A 23 2.95 1.68 5.16
C GLU A 23 3.75 1.52 3.85
N PRO A 24 3.31 0.71 2.87
CA PRO A 24 4.01 0.61 1.60
C PRO A 24 4.13 1.96 0.87
N LEU A 25 3.13 2.84 1.01
CA LEU A 25 3.08 4.11 0.29
C LEU A 25 3.87 5.22 0.98
N THR A 26 3.86 5.25 2.32
CA THR A 26 4.42 6.38 3.09
C THR A 26 5.74 6.07 3.77
N VAL A 27 6.04 4.80 4.00
CA VAL A 27 7.20 4.36 4.77
C VAL A 27 8.17 3.56 3.91
N TYR A 28 7.77 2.36 3.48
CA TYR A 28 8.73 1.39 2.95
C TYR A 28 9.22 1.70 1.54
N THR A 29 8.34 2.04 0.58
CA THR A 29 8.78 2.41 -0.77
C THR A 29 9.66 3.67 -0.73
N PRO A 30 9.30 4.74 0.02
CA PRO A 30 10.20 5.89 0.24
C PRO A 30 11.53 5.52 0.88
N SER A 31 11.56 4.59 1.83
CA SER A 31 12.82 4.14 2.47
C SER A 31 13.71 3.39 1.48
N PHE A 32 13.12 2.60 0.57
CA PHE A 32 13.87 1.94 -0.51
C PHE A 32 14.43 2.90 -1.55
N GLU A 33 13.95 4.13 -1.61
CA GLU A 33 14.56 5.18 -2.45
C GLU A 33 15.81 5.81 -1.83
N GLN A 34 15.98 5.62 -0.53
CA GLN A 34 17.13 6.13 0.22
C GLN A 34 18.20 5.03 0.31
N ASN A 35 18.40 4.46 1.50
CA ASN A 35 19.50 3.55 1.76
C ASN A 35 19.04 2.15 2.23
N TYR A 36 17.72 1.88 2.19
CA TYR A 36 17.20 0.58 2.59
C TYR A 36 16.96 -0.33 1.40
N THR A 37 17.10 -1.62 1.64
CA THR A 37 16.74 -2.71 0.74
C THR A 37 15.84 -3.69 1.48
N PRO A 38 15.16 -4.61 0.80
CA PRO A 38 14.40 -5.68 1.46
C PRO A 38 15.23 -6.48 2.48
N ASP A 39 16.52 -6.62 2.26
CA ASP A 39 17.43 -7.43 3.07
C ASP A 39 18.17 -6.62 4.14
N SER A 40 17.97 -5.29 4.20
CA SER A 40 18.55 -4.44 5.27
C SER A 40 18.09 -4.90 6.63
N ILE A 41 19.04 -5.00 7.59
CA ILE A 41 18.76 -5.40 8.97
C ILE A 41 18.24 -4.19 9.74
N VAL A 42 17.19 -4.42 10.51
CA VAL A 42 16.53 -3.44 11.40
C VAL A 42 16.20 -4.11 12.73
N THR A 43 16.20 -3.33 13.84
CA THR A 43 15.99 -3.88 15.18
C THR A 43 14.57 -3.59 15.67
N ASP A 44 13.79 -4.67 15.83
CA ASP A 44 12.46 -4.63 16.46
C ASP A 44 12.59 -4.77 17.97
N GLU A 45 12.36 -3.66 18.66
CA GLU A 45 12.49 -3.54 20.11
C GLU A 45 11.45 -2.54 20.65
N PRO A 46 11.17 -2.53 21.95
CA PRO A 46 10.30 -1.53 22.57
C PRO A 46 10.79 -0.11 22.27
N ILE A 47 9.85 0.78 21.98
CA ILE A 47 10.10 2.22 21.81
C ILE A 47 9.46 2.93 22.98
N GLU A 48 10.24 3.72 23.72
CA GLU A 48 9.74 4.56 24.82
C GLU A 48 8.73 5.57 24.23
N ASP A 49 7.54 5.63 24.84
CA ASP A 49 6.40 6.44 24.37
C ASP A 49 5.97 6.16 22.90
N GLY A 50 6.42 5.05 22.33
CA GLY A 50 6.11 4.62 20.97
C GLY A 50 5.05 3.51 20.88
N PRO A 51 4.78 3.04 19.65
CA PRO A 51 3.80 1.98 19.43
C PRO A 51 4.34 0.62 19.93
N ARG A 52 3.41 -0.25 20.26
CA ARG A 52 3.69 -1.69 20.47
C ARG A 52 3.33 -2.47 19.21
N ASN A 53 4.00 -3.58 19.00
CA ASN A 53 3.58 -4.55 17.99
C ASN A 53 2.21 -5.14 18.37
N ALA A 54 1.41 -5.51 17.36
CA ALA A 54 0.02 -5.96 17.56
C ALA A 54 -0.09 -7.20 18.47
N ASN A 55 0.92 -8.08 18.45
CA ASN A 55 1.01 -9.26 19.29
C ASN A 55 1.72 -9.03 20.63
N GLY A 56 2.21 -7.82 20.89
CA GLY A 56 2.94 -7.44 22.09
C GLY A 56 4.34 -8.05 22.22
N THR A 57 4.87 -8.68 21.17
CA THR A 57 6.21 -9.29 21.17
C THR A 57 7.16 -8.52 20.25
N TYR A 58 8.46 -8.71 20.46
CA TYR A 58 9.53 -8.09 19.67
C TYR A 58 10.45 -9.18 19.12
N LEU A 59 10.94 -8.98 17.91
CA LEU A 59 11.68 -10.00 17.15
C LEU A 59 13.20 -9.78 17.15
N GLY A 60 13.69 -8.66 17.71
CA GLY A 60 15.10 -8.30 17.64
C GLY A 60 15.55 -7.93 16.23
N GLU A 61 16.74 -8.37 15.83
CA GLU A 61 17.26 -8.11 14.49
C GLU A 61 16.48 -8.92 13.43
N ILE A 62 15.87 -8.21 12.51
CA ILE A 62 15.10 -8.77 11.38
C ILE A 62 15.40 -8.00 10.10
N THR A 63 15.07 -8.56 8.95
CA THR A 63 15.12 -7.82 7.68
C THR A 63 13.91 -6.88 7.54
N VAL A 64 14.04 -5.82 6.73
CA VAL A 64 12.90 -4.96 6.36
C VAL A 64 11.80 -5.79 5.71
N ARG A 65 12.14 -6.79 4.89
CA ARG A 65 11.21 -7.78 4.33
C ARG A 65 10.35 -8.42 5.42
N THR A 66 10.98 -8.99 6.43
CA THR A 66 10.29 -9.63 7.56
C THR A 66 9.41 -8.63 8.31
N ALA A 67 9.87 -7.40 8.48
CA ALA A 67 9.08 -6.35 9.15
C ALA A 67 7.78 -6.04 8.39
N VAL A 68 7.83 -5.96 7.07
CA VAL A 68 6.63 -5.73 6.23
C VAL A 68 5.72 -6.96 6.22
N GLU A 69 6.27 -8.16 6.01
CA GLU A 69 5.53 -9.41 5.98
C GLU A 69 4.73 -9.64 7.26
N LYS A 70 5.33 -9.33 8.40
CA LYS A 70 4.72 -9.47 9.73
C LYS A 70 4.02 -8.21 10.23
N SER A 71 4.08 -7.12 9.47
CA SER A 71 3.48 -5.83 9.81
C SER A 71 3.94 -5.32 11.18
N VAL A 72 5.27 -5.18 11.35
CA VAL A 72 5.92 -4.81 12.62
C VAL A 72 5.84 -3.29 12.81
N ASN A 73 5.03 -2.85 13.78
CA ASN A 73 4.72 -1.43 14.01
C ASN A 73 5.96 -0.61 14.38
N THR A 74 6.84 -1.14 15.21
CA THR A 74 8.04 -0.43 15.68
C THR A 74 8.98 -0.10 14.52
N ILE A 75 9.10 -0.98 13.53
CA ILE A 75 9.95 -0.76 12.37
C ILE A 75 9.34 0.29 11.45
N ALA A 76 8.04 0.19 11.16
CA ALA A 76 7.35 1.23 10.37
C ALA A 76 7.50 2.62 11.01
N TRP A 77 7.35 2.70 12.33
CA TRP A 77 7.53 3.94 13.09
C TRP A 77 8.96 4.49 13.00
N LYS A 78 9.98 3.66 13.26
CA LYS A 78 11.40 4.07 13.21
C LYS A 78 11.80 4.55 11.82
N LEU A 79 11.42 3.82 10.77
CA LEU A 79 11.74 4.20 9.39
C LEU A 79 11.02 5.49 8.99
N TYR A 80 9.78 5.68 9.44
CA TYR A 80 9.04 6.90 9.16
C TYR A 80 9.60 8.13 9.89
N ASP A 81 10.08 7.94 11.12
CA ASP A 81 10.77 8.99 11.87
C ASP A 81 12.04 9.44 11.14
N GLN A 82 12.86 8.51 10.67
CA GLN A 82 14.05 8.80 9.87
C GLN A 82 13.71 9.47 8.53
N LEU A 83 12.64 9.04 7.89
CA LEU A 83 12.16 9.62 6.63
C LEU A 83 11.59 11.01 6.81
N THR A 84 11.02 11.30 7.96
CA THR A 84 10.16 12.41 8.38
C THR A 84 8.72 12.34 7.86
N PRO A 85 7.72 12.76 8.67
CA PRO A 85 6.32 12.82 8.25
C PRO A 85 6.09 13.66 6.99
N ASP A 86 6.81 14.79 6.86
CA ASP A 86 6.73 15.66 5.69
C ASP A 86 7.08 14.92 4.41
N LYS A 87 8.18 14.18 4.44
CA LYS A 87 8.62 13.41 3.27
C LYS A 87 7.65 12.28 2.96
N GLY A 88 7.23 11.49 3.95
CA GLY A 88 6.27 10.41 3.75
C GLY A 88 4.94 10.89 3.17
N LEU A 89 4.38 11.98 3.72
CA LEU A 89 3.11 12.55 3.24
C LEU A 89 3.24 13.23 1.86
N SER A 90 4.44 13.68 1.48
CA SER A 90 4.66 14.30 0.16
C SER A 90 4.33 13.32 -0.98
N TYR A 91 4.57 12.02 -0.80
CA TYR A 91 4.23 10.99 -1.78
C TYR A 91 2.71 10.85 -1.95
N LEU A 92 1.96 10.84 -0.84
CA LEU A 92 0.49 10.77 -0.91
C LEU A 92 -0.09 12.01 -1.58
N LYS A 93 0.43 13.20 -1.27
CA LYS A 93 0.01 14.45 -1.93
C LYS A 93 0.29 14.42 -3.43
N ALA A 94 1.45 13.91 -3.84
CA ALA A 94 1.79 13.77 -5.26
C ALA A 94 0.88 12.77 -6.00
N MET A 95 0.28 11.82 -5.27
CA MET A 95 -0.74 10.88 -5.77
C MET A 95 -2.18 11.37 -5.55
N ASN A 96 -2.38 12.67 -5.27
CA ASN A 96 -3.70 13.30 -5.10
C ASN A 96 -4.57 12.71 -3.97
N PHE A 97 -3.97 12.20 -2.87
CA PHE A 97 -4.72 11.87 -1.67
C PHE A 97 -5.36 13.15 -1.11
N SER A 98 -6.67 13.22 -1.12
CA SER A 98 -7.43 14.46 -1.06
C SER A 98 -7.62 15.03 0.35
N ARG A 99 -7.48 14.21 1.40
CA ARG A 99 -7.83 14.61 2.78
C ARG A 99 -6.68 14.59 3.76
N ILE A 100 -5.46 14.80 3.29
CA ILE A 100 -4.29 14.98 4.17
C ILE A 100 -4.44 16.29 4.93
N SER A 101 -4.45 16.19 6.26
CA SER A 101 -4.60 17.32 7.21
C SER A 101 -3.23 17.79 7.73
N PRO A 102 -3.09 19.07 8.12
CA PRO A 102 -1.91 19.51 8.89
C PRO A 102 -1.64 18.68 10.15
N SER A 103 -2.70 18.14 10.78
CA SER A 103 -2.57 17.27 11.96
C SER A 103 -2.03 15.85 11.66
N ASP A 104 -1.87 15.51 10.37
CA ASP A 104 -1.32 14.21 9.98
C ASP A 104 0.22 14.20 9.90
N TYR A 105 0.86 15.38 10.05
CA TYR A 105 2.32 15.52 10.08
C TYR A 105 2.89 15.07 11.43
N ARG A 106 2.71 13.78 11.74
CA ARG A 106 3.11 13.15 13.00
C ARG A 106 3.44 11.66 12.79
N LEU A 107 4.21 11.09 13.69
CA LEU A 107 4.68 9.70 13.57
C LEU A 107 3.55 8.65 13.57
N ALA A 108 2.44 8.91 14.25
CA ALA A 108 1.28 8.01 14.25
C ALA A 108 0.70 7.75 12.86
N THR A 109 0.95 8.64 11.90
CA THR A 109 0.53 8.51 10.51
C THR A 109 1.24 7.36 9.79
N ALA A 110 2.44 6.97 10.23
CA ALA A 110 3.14 5.78 9.75
C ALA A 110 2.26 4.53 9.84
N LEU A 111 1.46 4.42 10.89
CA LEU A 111 0.59 3.28 11.19
C LEU A 111 -0.88 3.53 10.78
N GLY A 112 -1.13 4.52 9.93
CA GLY A 112 -2.45 4.83 9.42
C GLY A 112 -3.32 5.69 10.33
N GLY A 113 -2.75 6.34 11.33
CA GLY A 113 -3.45 7.25 12.25
C GLY A 113 -3.77 8.61 11.60
N PHE A 114 -4.53 8.63 10.50
CA PHE A 114 -4.95 9.85 9.81
C PHE A 114 -6.14 10.53 10.50
N THR A 115 -6.19 11.85 10.41
CA THR A 115 -7.30 12.66 10.94
C THR A 115 -8.60 12.38 10.19
N ASN A 116 -8.55 12.46 8.87
CA ASN A 116 -9.73 12.26 8.01
C ASN A 116 -9.79 10.86 7.38
N GLY A 117 -8.67 10.15 7.35
CA GLY A 117 -8.56 8.87 6.65
C GLY A 117 -8.32 9.01 5.14
N VAL A 118 -8.40 7.88 4.45
CA VAL A 118 -8.21 7.73 3.00
C VAL A 118 -9.35 6.92 2.40
N SER A 119 -9.59 7.07 1.09
CA SER A 119 -10.60 6.31 0.38
C SER A 119 -10.03 5.01 -0.22
N ALA A 120 -10.92 4.05 -0.52
CA ALA A 120 -10.53 2.81 -1.19
C ALA A 120 -9.93 3.08 -2.58
N LEU A 121 -10.44 4.08 -3.29
CA LEU A 121 -9.91 4.48 -4.59
C LEU A 121 -8.49 5.05 -4.49
N GLU A 122 -8.22 5.91 -3.51
CA GLU A 122 -6.87 6.43 -3.26
C GLU A 122 -5.89 5.30 -2.93
N MET A 123 -6.29 4.35 -2.08
CA MET A 123 -5.46 3.19 -1.76
C MET A 123 -5.18 2.31 -2.98
N ALA A 124 -6.20 2.02 -3.81
CA ALA A 124 -6.00 1.29 -5.05
C ALA A 124 -5.04 2.02 -6.01
N SER A 125 -5.20 3.35 -6.15
CA SER A 125 -4.32 4.17 -7.01
C SER A 125 -2.88 4.19 -6.52
N GLY A 126 -2.67 4.29 -5.21
CA GLY A 126 -1.34 4.24 -4.60
C GLY A 126 -0.64 2.90 -4.86
N PHE A 127 -1.34 1.78 -4.65
CA PHE A 127 -0.77 0.46 -4.91
C PHE A 127 -0.56 0.18 -6.41
N ALA A 128 -1.47 0.67 -7.27
CA ALA A 128 -1.27 0.63 -8.72
C ALA A 128 -0.02 1.42 -9.15
N THR A 129 0.34 2.49 -8.43
CA THR A 129 1.57 3.25 -8.68
C THR A 129 2.82 2.39 -8.38
N ILE A 130 2.81 1.59 -7.31
CA ILE A 130 3.90 0.65 -7.02
C ILE A 130 4.00 -0.41 -8.12
N GLU A 131 2.87 -1.03 -8.50
CA GLU A 131 2.84 -2.03 -9.58
C GLU A 131 3.36 -1.46 -10.92
N ASN A 132 3.00 -0.23 -11.24
CA ASN A 132 3.33 0.46 -12.49
C ASN A 132 4.73 1.12 -12.46
N ASP A 133 5.73 0.45 -11.87
CA ASP A 133 7.11 0.92 -11.81
C ASP A 133 7.28 2.34 -11.22
N GLY A 134 6.40 2.73 -10.31
CA GLY A 134 6.40 4.02 -9.63
C GLY A 134 5.64 5.14 -10.33
N TYR A 135 4.98 4.87 -11.45
CA TYR A 135 4.21 5.86 -12.20
C TYR A 135 2.74 5.89 -11.77
N TYR A 136 2.32 7.02 -11.21
CA TYR A 136 0.93 7.30 -10.86
C TYR A 136 0.12 7.72 -12.07
N ARG A 137 -1.10 7.21 -12.16
CA ARG A 137 -2.14 7.65 -13.09
C ARG A 137 -3.37 8.08 -12.30
N THR A 138 -3.96 9.22 -12.66
CA THR A 138 -5.21 9.66 -12.03
C THR A 138 -6.33 8.68 -12.39
N PRO A 139 -7.02 8.09 -11.38
CA PRO A 139 -8.10 7.15 -11.66
C PRO A 139 -9.24 7.85 -12.38
N THR A 140 -9.73 7.25 -13.46
CA THR A 140 -10.89 7.69 -14.22
C THR A 140 -11.66 6.50 -14.78
N CYS A 141 -12.98 6.63 -14.86
CA CYS A 141 -13.83 5.68 -15.58
C CYS A 141 -14.21 6.18 -16.99
N ILE A 142 -13.83 7.42 -17.34
CA ILE A 142 -14.07 8.00 -18.66
C ILE A 142 -12.73 8.23 -19.34
N VAL A 143 -12.44 7.42 -20.35
CA VAL A 143 -11.19 7.53 -21.11
C VAL A 143 -11.36 8.57 -22.22
N LYS A 144 -12.49 8.54 -22.93
CA LYS A 144 -12.75 9.39 -24.10
C LYS A 144 -14.25 9.62 -24.29
N ILE A 145 -14.64 10.79 -24.76
CA ILE A 145 -16.00 11.11 -25.21
C ILE A 145 -15.92 11.64 -26.64
N GLU A 146 -16.69 11.06 -27.54
CA GLU A 146 -16.81 11.51 -28.94
C GLU A 146 -18.26 11.87 -29.27
N ASP A 147 -18.46 12.81 -30.17
CA ASP A 147 -19.78 13.11 -30.74
C ASP A 147 -20.18 12.10 -31.82
N GLY A 148 -21.39 12.23 -32.36
CA GLY A 148 -21.92 11.36 -33.43
C GLY A 148 -21.14 11.42 -34.77
N ASN A 149 -20.25 12.37 -34.93
CA ASN A 149 -19.38 12.56 -36.09
C ASN A 149 -17.96 12.05 -35.88
N GLY A 150 -17.67 11.51 -34.68
CA GLY A 150 -16.32 11.06 -34.29
C GLY A 150 -15.39 12.18 -33.80
N THR A 151 -15.91 13.39 -33.55
CA THR A 151 -15.14 14.49 -32.97
C THR A 151 -14.90 14.22 -31.51
N VAL A 152 -13.63 14.27 -31.08
CA VAL A 152 -13.26 14.08 -29.66
C VAL A 152 -13.71 15.30 -28.86
N LEU A 153 -14.66 15.11 -27.94
CA LEU A 153 -15.14 16.14 -27.02
C LEU A 153 -14.35 16.14 -25.70
N TYR A 154 -13.83 14.98 -25.31
CA TYR A 154 -13.01 14.80 -24.12
C TYR A 154 -12.05 13.63 -24.33
N ASP A 155 -10.83 13.81 -23.90
CA ASP A 155 -9.83 12.76 -23.77
C ASP A 155 -9.17 12.90 -22.40
N SER A 156 -9.09 11.82 -21.64
CA SER A 156 -8.51 11.85 -20.30
C SER A 156 -7.03 12.23 -20.29
N GLY A 157 -6.37 12.09 -21.44
CA GLY A 157 -4.98 12.54 -21.65
C GLY A 157 -4.01 12.04 -20.59
N GLN A 158 -4.14 10.78 -20.20
CA GLN A 158 -3.39 10.21 -19.06
C GLN A 158 -1.88 10.40 -19.22
N ASN A 159 -1.35 11.40 -18.52
CA ASN A 159 0.09 11.62 -18.40
C ASN A 159 0.56 11.02 -17.06
N PRO A 160 1.23 9.85 -17.07
CA PRO A 160 1.74 9.24 -15.84
C PRO A 160 2.77 10.15 -15.17
N VAL A 161 2.66 10.29 -13.84
CA VAL A 161 3.60 11.06 -13.02
C VAL A 161 4.49 10.11 -12.24
N LEU A 162 5.81 10.27 -12.35
CA LEU A 162 6.75 9.47 -11.58
C LEU A 162 6.70 9.89 -10.10
N ILE A 163 6.29 8.97 -9.25
CA ILE A 163 6.20 9.16 -7.79
C ILE A 163 7.34 8.45 -7.08
N TYR A 164 7.58 7.18 -7.41
CA TYR A 164 8.66 6.37 -6.84
C TYR A 164 9.68 6.00 -7.90
N LYS A 165 10.94 5.88 -7.51
CA LYS A 165 11.96 5.29 -8.37
C LYS A 165 11.56 3.85 -8.71
N LYS A 166 11.72 3.47 -9.96
CA LYS A 166 11.36 2.16 -10.49
C LYS A 166 11.86 0.99 -9.64
N ASN A 167 13.15 1.03 -9.22
CA ASN A 167 13.72 -0.05 -8.45
C ASN A 167 13.12 -0.15 -7.04
N ALA A 168 12.80 0.98 -6.40
CA ALA A 168 12.11 0.99 -5.09
C ALA A 168 10.70 0.41 -5.17
N ALA A 169 9.93 0.74 -6.22
CA ALA A 169 8.62 0.18 -6.49
C ALA A 169 8.67 -1.34 -6.70
N ARG A 170 9.66 -1.84 -7.44
CA ARG A 170 9.88 -3.28 -7.66
C ARG A 170 10.35 -4.00 -6.40
N MET A 171 11.23 -3.38 -5.58
CA MET A 171 11.59 -3.91 -4.26
C MET A 171 10.35 -4.05 -3.37
N MET A 172 9.48 -3.04 -3.38
CA MET A 172 8.23 -3.09 -2.60
C MET A 172 7.31 -4.20 -3.09
N THR A 173 7.14 -4.37 -4.40
CA THR A 173 6.35 -5.46 -4.98
C THR A 173 6.86 -6.83 -4.55
N ASP A 174 8.18 -7.05 -4.59
CA ASP A 174 8.79 -8.31 -4.17
C ASP A 174 8.55 -8.60 -2.68
N VAL A 175 8.63 -7.58 -1.83
CA VAL A 175 8.32 -7.71 -0.39
C VAL A 175 6.83 -7.98 -0.17
N LEU A 176 5.93 -7.32 -0.91
CA LEU A 176 4.49 -7.51 -0.78
C LEU A 176 4.01 -8.89 -1.27
N LYS A 177 4.75 -9.57 -2.15
CA LYS A 177 4.54 -11.01 -2.44
C LYS A 177 4.71 -11.83 -1.17
N GLY A 178 5.75 -11.53 -0.38
CA GLY A 178 6.03 -12.20 0.89
C GLY A 178 4.91 -12.05 1.93
N VAL A 179 4.17 -10.95 1.92
CA VAL A 179 3.00 -10.78 2.80
C VAL A 179 1.95 -11.87 2.58
N ILE A 180 1.75 -12.29 1.32
CA ILE A 180 0.76 -13.32 0.95
C ILE A 180 1.31 -14.72 1.19
N THR A 181 2.60 -14.95 0.92
CA THR A 181 3.20 -16.29 1.06
C THR A 181 3.59 -16.62 2.51
N ASN A 182 4.17 -15.68 3.23
CA ASN A 182 4.78 -15.90 4.54
C ASN A 182 4.19 -15.03 5.66
N GLY A 183 3.49 -13.95 5.30
CA GLY A 183 3.11 -12.88 6.20
C GLY A 183 1.65 -12.90 6.63
N THR A 184 1.15 -11.68 6.96
CA THR A 184 -0.20 -11.45 7.47
C THR A 184 -1.31 -11.74 6.46
N GLY A 185 -1.00 -11.84 5.17
CA GLY A 185 -1.92 -12.19 4.09
C GLY A 185 -1.90 -13.66 3.70
N LYS A 186 -1.26 -14.54 4.49
CA LYS A 186 -1.15 -15.96 4.17
C LYS A 186 -2.51 -16.61 3.93
N GLY A 187 -2.62 -17.35 2.80
CA GLY A 187 -3.85 -17.98 2.34
C GLY A 187 -4.77 -17.08 1.51
N LEU A 188 -4.27 -15.91 1.07
CA LEU A 188 -4.95 -15.01 0.13
C LEU A 188 -4.33 -15.07 -1.28
N ASP A 189 -3.57 -16.12 -1.58
CA ASP A 189 -3.04 -16.38 -2.91
C ASP A 189 -4.16 -16.57 -3.95
N LEU A 190 -3.80 -16.41 -5.22
CA LEU A 190 -4.68 -16.56 -6.37
C LEU A 190 -4.30 -17.81 -7.21
N GLY A 191 -3.86 -18.88 -6.55
CA GLY A 191 -3.34 -20.06 -7.22
C GLY A 191 -2.03 -19.75 -7.95
N ASP A 192 -1.95 -20.05 -9.24
CA ASP A 192 -0.75 -19.83 -10.05
C ASP A 192 -0.53 -18.37 -10.45
N MET A 193 -1.54 -17.49 -10.27
CA MET A 193 -1.43 -16.08 -10.59
C MET A 193 -0.61 -15.34 -9.53
N PRO A 194 0.59 -14.81 -9.87
CA PRO A 194 1.40 -14.04 -8.93
C PRO A 194 0.66 -12.80 -8.43
N CYS A 195 0.64 -12.61 -7.12
CA CYS A 195 -0.01 -11.47 -6.50
C CYS A 195 0.80 -10.90 -5.33
N ALA A 196 0.56 -9.65 -5.05
CA ALA A 196 1.20 -8.89 -3.97
C ALA A 196 0.13 -8.10 -3.22
N GLY A 197 0.31 -7.86 -1.92
CA GLY A 197 -0.70 -7.10 -1.16
C GLY A 197 -0.29 -6.82 0.27
N LYS A 198 -1.12 -6.01 0.95
CA LYS A 198 -0.91 -5.60 2.33
C LYS A 198 -2.23 -5.59 3.09
N THR A 199 -2.19 -6.12 4.29
CA THR A 199 -3.27 -6.04 5.28
C THR A 199 -3.21 -4.73 6.05
N GLY A 200 -4.37 -4.23 6.46
CA GLY A 200 -4.51 -3.15 7.44
C GLY A 200 -5.63 -3.48 8.42
N THR A 201 -5.40 -3.18 9.69
CA THR A 201 -6.40 -3.30 10.74
C THR A 201 -6.20 -2.16 11.71
N THR A 202 -7.25 -1.38 11.96
CA THR A 202 -7.16 -0.30 12.95
C THR A 202 -7.38 -0.83 14.37
N ASN A 203 -6.95 -0.04 15.35
CA ASN A 203 -7.22 -0.32 16.76
C ASN A 203 -8.72 -0.56 16.97
N ASP A 204 -9.05 -1.45 17.92
CA ASP A 204 -10.42 -1.87 18.21
C ASP A 204 -11.16 -2.54 17.05
N GLN A 205 -10.46 -2.96 15.98
CA GLN A 205 -11.08 -3.66 14.85
C GLN A 205 -12.25 -2.87 14.23
N LYS A 206 -12.09 -1.55 14.04
CA LYS A 206 -13.12 -0.67 13.45
C LYS A 206 -13.04 -0.64 11.93
N ASP A 207 -11.84 -0.73 11.38
CA ASP A 207 -11.56 -0.71 9.94
C ASP A 207 -10.62 -1.86 9.60
N GLY A 208 -11.00 -2.64 8.61
CA GLY A 208 -10.18 -3.71 8.03
C GLY A 208 -9.93 -3.43 6.56
N TRP A 209 -8.68 -3.58 6.14
CA TRP A 209 -8.24 -3.32 4.78
C TRP A 209 -7.44 -4.48 4.21
N PHE A 210 -7.66 -4.75 2.95
CA PHE A 210 -6.74 -5.49 2.12
C PHE A 210 -6.59 -4.77 0.79
N VAL A 211 -5.36 -4.44 0.43
CA VAL A 211 -5.02 -3.83 -0.86
C VAL A 211 -3.99 -4.70 -1.53
N GLY A 212 -4.29 -5.13 -2.75
CA GLY A 212 -3.40 -6.04 -3.46
C GLY A 212 -3.59 -5.98 -4.96
N TYR A 213 -2.63 -6.54 -5.69
CA TYR A 213 -2.56 -6.45 -7.13
C TYR A 213 -1.86 -7.66 -7.76
N THR A 214 -2.09 -7.80 -9.03
CA THR A 214 -1.33 -8.62 -9.98
C THR A 214 -0.77 -7.70 -11.06
N ARG A 215 -0.15 -8.24 -12.10
CA ARG A 215 0.24 -7.47 -13.29
C ARG A 215 -0.95 -7.00 -14.13
N TYR A 216 -2.17 -7.41 -13.82
CA TYR A 216 -3.39 -7.04 -14.54
C TYR A 216 -4.24 -6.03 -13.80
N TYR A 217 -4.50 -6.25 -12.52
CA TYR A 217 -5.46 -5.48 -11.74
C TYR A 217 -4.97 -5.15 -10.35
N THR A 218 -5.35 -3.97 -9.87
CA THR A 218 -5.19 -3.56 -8.47
C THR A 218 -6.56 -3.37 -7.83
N THR A 219 -6.76 -3.95 -6.65
CA THR A 219 -8.02 -3.86 -5.92
C THR A 219 -7.78 -3.53 -4.45
N SER A 220 -8.57 -2.58 -3.94
CA SER A 220 -8.61 -2.21 -2.54
C SER A 220 -9.97 -2.56 -1.94
N VAL A 221 -9.97 -3.25 -0.81
CA VAL A 221 -11.18 -3.62 -0.07
C VAL A 221 -11.11 -3.06 1.33
N TRP A 222 -12.11 -2.26 1.69
CA TRP A 222 -12.37 -1.82 3.05
C TRP A 222 -13.62 -2.49 3.59
N VAL A 223 -13.55 -2.92 4.84
CA VAL A 223 -14.69 -3.43 5.61
C VAL A 223 -14.77 -2.72 6.95
N GLY A 224 -15.95 -2.23 7.28
CA GLY A 224 -16.23 -1.53 8.52
C GLY A 224 -17.66 -1.01 8.56
N TYR A 225 -17.97 -0.19 9.55
CA TYR A 225 -19.26 0.49 9.65
C TYR A 225 -19.11 1.96 9.26
N ASP A 226 -20.14 2.56 8.68
CA ASP A 226 -20.16 4.00 8.34
C ASP A 226 -19.89 4.85 9.60
N MET A 227 -20.54 4.53 10.69
CA MET A 227 -20.20 5.05 12.02
C MET A 227 -19.20 4.10 12.69
N PRO A 228 -17.96 4.54 12.95
CA PRO A 228 -16.89 3.65 13.41
C PRO A 228 -17.26 2.92 14.71
N LYS A 229 -17.37 1.61 14.62
CA LYS A 229 -17.55 0.73 15.78
C LYS A 229 -16.83 -0.60 15.54
N LYS A 230 -16.51 -1.28 16.63
CA LYS A 230 -15.85 -2.59 16.58
C LYS A 230 -16.67 -3.60 15.79
N LEU A 231 -16.02 -4.28 14.85
CA LEU A 231 -16.53 -5.47 14.17
C LEU A 231 -15.69 -6.67 14.62
N GLN A 232 -16.30 -7.54 15.41
CA GLN A 232 -15.60 -8.67 15.99
C GLN A 232 -15.00 -9.58 14.92
N GLY A 233 -13.72 -9.96 15.07
CA GLY A 233 -12.99 -10.81 14.12
C GLY A 233 -12.55 -10.08 12.86
N LEU A 234 -12.71 -8.76 12.78
CA LEU A 234 -12.21 -7.97 11.66
C LEU A 234 -10.69 -7.86 11.73
N MET A 235 -10.05 -8.49 10.76
CA MET A 235 -8.62 -8.39 10.46
C MET A 235 -8.46 -8.19 8.95
N GLY A 236 -7.35 -7.59 8.51
CA GLY A 236 -7.10 -7.36 7.09
C GLY A 236 -7.16 -8.64 6.23
N ASN A 237 -6.77 -9.77 6.79
CA ASN A 237 -6.81 -11.07 6.10
C ASN A 237 -8.14 -11.84 6.25
N THR A 238 -9.08 -11.35 7.07
CA THR A 238 -10.39 -11.99 7.24
C THR A 238 -11.37 -11.49 6.17
N TYR A 239 -12.37 -10.66 6.55
CA TYR A 239 -13.39 -10.22 5.59
C TYR A 239 -12.81 -9.47 4.37
N PRO A 240 -11.99 -8.40 4.53
CA PRO A 240 -11.49 -7.67 3.35
C PRO A 240 -10.59 -8.54 2.47
N GLY A 241 -9.70 -9.33 3.07
CA GLY A 241 -8.81 -10.23 2.32
C GLY A 241 -9.59 -11.29 1.56
N LYS A 242 -10.61 -11.90 2.17
CA LYS A 242 -11.45 -12.93 1.52
C LYS A 242 -12.30 -12.35 0.38
N ILE A 243 -12.83 -11.14 0.55
CA ILE A 243 -13.55 -10.42 -0.52
C ILE A 243 -12.59 -10.13 -1.66
N TRP A 244 -11.40 -9.61 -1.37
CA TRP A 244 -10.35 -9.36 -2.35
C TRP A 244 -9.99 -10.64 -3.12
N GLN A 245 -9.70 -11.73 -2.42
CA GLN A 245 -9.33 -13.02 -3.02
C GLN A 245 -10.44 -13.53 -3.95
N SER A 246 -11.69 -13.54 -3.48
CA SER A 246 -12.83 -14.01 -4.27
C SER A 246 -13.05 -13.16 -5.53
N PHE A 247 -12.97 -11.84 -5.41
CA PHE A 247 -13.10 -10.92 -6.54
C PHE A 247 -11.96 -11.09 -7.54
N MET A 248 -10.72 -11.08 -7.06
CA MET A 248 -9.54 -11.16 -7.92
C MET A 248 -9.44 -12.52 -8.62
N SER A 249 -9.73 -13.62 -7.92
CA SER A 249 -9.76 -14.96 -8.57
C SER A 249 -10.71 -14.96 -9.75
N LYS A 250 -11.91 -14.39 -9.57
CA LYS A 250 -12.91 -14.32 -10.63
C LYS A 250 -12.53 -13.36 -11.76
N ALA A 251 -11.94 -12.23 -11.42
CA ALA A 251 -11.49 -11.24 -12.41
C ALA A 251 -10.34 -11.76 -13.29
N HIS A 252 -9.62 -12.79 -12.84
CA HIS A 252 -8.50 -13.39 -13.57
C HIS A 252 -8.87 -14.69 -14.29
N GLU A 253 -10.13 -15.11 -14.27
CA GLU A 253 -10.57 -16.28 -15.03
C GLU A 253 -10.20 -16.15 -16.52
N GLY A 254 -9.42 -17.08 -17.03
CA GLY A 254 -8.97 -17.10 -18.43
C GLY A 254 -7.75 -16.22 -18.74
N LEU A 255 -7.14 -15.58 -17.72
CA LEU A 255 -5.88 -14.86 -17.90
C LEU A 255 -4.69 -15.77 -17.57
N GLU A 256 -3.65 -15.68 -18.38
CA GLU A 256 -2.40 -16.41 -18.15
C GLU A 256 -1.65 -15.81 -16.93
N PRO A 257 -1.01 -16.64 -16.08
CA PRO A 257 -0.16 -16.14 -15.00
C PRO A 257 0.96 -15.23 -15.55
N LEU A 258 1.12 -14.06 -14.92
CA LEU A 258 2.12 -13.09 -15.33
C LEU A 258 3.00 -12.67 -14.15
N GLU A 259 4.29 -13.01 -14.23
CA GLU A 259 5.27 -12.71 -13.19
C GLU A 259 5.57 -11.21 -13.09
N PHE A 260 5.77 -10.74 -11.86
CA PHE A 260 6.24 -9.38 -11.60
C PHE A 260 7.67 -9.18 -12.11
N LEU A 261 7.97 -7.97 -12.55
CA LEU A 261 9.32 -7.61 -12.98
C LEU A 261 10.27 -7.55 -11.77
N PRO A 262 11.45 -8.16 -11.85
CA PRO A 262 12.41 -8.17 -10.75
C PRO A 262 12.98 -6.77 -10.51
N TYR A 263 13.37 -6.50 -9.25
CA TYR A 263 14.21 -5.36 -8.93
C TYR A 263 15.70 -5.67 -9.22
N ALA A 264 16.46 -4.63 -9.54
CA ALA A 264 17.91 -4.75 -9.68
C ALA A 264 18.54 -4.84 -8.28
N ARG A 265 19.28 -5.90 -8.00
CA ARG A 265 20.14 -5.99 -6.82
C ARG A 265 21.38 -5.12 -7.07
N ILE A 266 21.75 -4.31 -6.09
CA ILE A 266 23.02 -3.61 -6.12
C ILE A 266 24.07 -4.72 -5.92
N SER A 267 24.92 -4.96 -6.92
CA SER A 267 26.03 -5.89 -6.77
C SER A 267 27.03 -5.31 -5.75
N ASP A 268 27.63 -6.15 -4.94
CA ASP A 268 28.63 -5.74 -3.94
C ASP A 268 29.76 -4.92 -4.56
N ASP A 269 30.04 -5.09 -5.85
CA ASP A 269 31.02 -4.31 -6.62
C ASP A 269 30.69 -2.81 -6.71
N LEU A 270 29.40 -2.43 -6.72
CA LEU A 270 28.97 -1.01 -6.71
C LEU A 270 29.02 -0.40 -5.30
N LEU A 271 28.83 -1.19 -4.26
CA LEU A 271 29.00 -0.75 -2.87
C LEU A 271 30.48 -0.47 -2.57
N GLN A 272 31.40 -1.33 -3.04
CA GLN A 272 32.85 -1.11 -2.89
C GLN A 272 33.36 0.11 -3.66
N GLN A 273 32.75 0.44 -4.82
CA GLN A 273 33.10 1.65 -5.58
C GLN A 273 32.60 2.94 -4.91
N GLN A 274 31.51 2.91 -4.15
CA GLN A 274 31.05 4.08 -3.36
C GLN A 274 31.90 4.31 -2.12
N GLU A 275 32.40 3.28 -1.47
CA GLU A 275 33.33 3.40 -0.33
C GLU A 275 34.75 3.84 -0.74
N SER A 276 35.20 3.45 -1.93
CA SER A 276 36.53 3.83 -2.45
C SER A 276 36.56 5.21 -3.14
N GLY A 277 35.41 5.83 -3.43
CA GLY A 277 35.31 7.15 -4.07
C GLY A 277 35.16 8.32 -3.09
N SER A 278 35.16 8.10 -1.78
CA SER A 278 35.06 9.11 -0.73
C SER A 278 36.36 9.35 0.04
N GLY A 279 37.51 9.10 -0.61
CA GLY A 279 38.87 9.38 -0.09
C GLY A 279 39.44 10.66 -0.64
#